data_3ae713e495564a68f1f9eea1c312ad5c
#
_entry.id   3ae713e495564a68f1f9eea1c312ad5c
#
_cell.length_a   1.000
_cell.length_b   1.000
_cell.length_c   1.000
_cell.angle_alpha   90.00
_cell.angle_beta   90.00
_cell.angle_gamma   90.00
#
_symmetry.space_group_name_H-M   'P 1'
#
loop_
_entity.id
_entity.type
_entity.pdbx_description
1 polymer ?
#
loop_
_entity_poly.entity_id
_entity_poly.type
_entity_poly.pdbx_seq_one_letter_code
_entity_poly.pdbx_strand_id
1 'polypeptide(L)'
;MKEYIAEAEKDLLHTYNRYQIVLDKGEGVHLYDTDGKKYLDFVAGIAVFALGYQNKAYNDALKAQIDKVIHTSNYYYNVPAIEAARKIKKVSGMDRVFFTNSGAEAVEGAIKAARKYAYLKDGCTDHEIIAMNHSFHGRTMGALSVTGNPKYREAFQPMIGHIKFAELNDFQSVLDQVTDKTCAIIMETVQGEGGLRPANEEFLKQVRDLCDERDILLILDEIQCGMGRTGYMYAWQRFGVKPDIMTSAKALGCGVPVGAFMMKEKVAQHSLTAGDHGTTYGGNPLACAAVEKVLDLFEEDHIIEHVREVAPYLEQRLNELADKYDCIKERRGVGLMQGLVFDHPVGDIINRALEKGLILINAGADIIRFVPPLVITRENVDEMIAILDTCIE
;
A
#
# COMPACT_ATOMS: atom_id res chain seq x y z
N MET A 1 9.39 29.40 -5.09
CA MET A 1 8.79 28.24 -5.79
C MET A 1 9.36 28.01 -7.19
N LYS A 2 9.23 28.95 -8.16
CA LYS A 2 9.64 28.72 -9.58
C LYS A 2 11.11 28.32 -9.76
N GLU A 3 12.04 28.86 -8.98
CA GLU A 3 13.46 28.55 -9.03
C GLU A 3 13.72 27.09 -8.62
N TYR A 4 13.12 26.61 -7.51
CA TYR A 4 13.22 25.19 -7.08
C TYR A 4 12.69 24.22 -8.12
N ILE A 5 11.57 24.56 -8.80
CA ILE A 5 11.02 23.74 -9.88
C ILE A 5 12.01 23.67 -11.05
N ALA A 6 12.56 24.81 -11.48
CA ALA A 6 13.51 24.85 -12.57
C ALA A 6 14.79 24.04 -12.28
N GLU A 7 15.32 24.12 -11.04
CA GLU A 7 16.48 23.32 -10.62
C GLU A 7 16.10 21.82 -10.54
N ALA A 8 14.92 21.47 -9.99
CA ALA A 8 14.47 20.08 -9.93
C ALA A 8 14.30 19.45 -11.31
N GLU A 9 13.75 20.18 -12.29
CA GLU A 9 13.60 19.68 -13.67
C GLU A 9 14.96 19.49 -14.37
N LYS A 10 15.99 20.22 -13.95
CA LYS A 10 17.35 20.07 -14.46
C LYS A 10 18.12 18.93 -13.81
N ASP A 11 17.97 18.75 -12.48
CA ASP A 11 18.85 17.88 -11.70
C ASP A 11 18.24 16.52 -11.36
N LEU A 12 16.91 16.38 -11.34
CA LEU A 12 16.23 15.12 -11.05
C LEU A 12 15.80 14.39 -12.33
N LEU A 13 15.99 13.06 -12.33
CA LEU A 13 15.53 12.24 -13.45
C LEU A 13 14.00 12.38 -13.61
N HIS A 14 13.57 12.67 -14.83
CA HIS A 14 12.17 12.94 -15.17
C HIS A 14 11.37 11.64 -15.35
N THR A 15 11.08 10.94 -14.25
CA THR A 15 10.23 9.74 -14.21
C THR A 15 8.81 10.00 -13.70
N TYR A 16 8.53 11.24 -13.28
CA TYR A 16 7.23 11.69 -12.78
C TYR A 16 6.82 13.00 -13.46
N ASN A 17 5.53 13.12 -13.80
CA ASN A 17 4.91 14.39 -14.15
C ASN A 17 4.53 15.11 -12.84
N ARG A 18 5.44 15.96 -12.32
CA ARG A 18 5.25 16.61 -11.04
C ARG A 18 4.29 17.78 -11.14
N TYR A 19 3.38 17.91 -10.17
CA TYR A 19 2.58 19.12 -10.00
C TYR A 19 3.49 20.31 -9.70
N GLN A 20 3.11 21.50 -10.21
CA GLN A 20 3.95 22.70 -10.18
C GLN A 20 3.87 23.43 -8.81
N ILE A 21 4.05 22.68 -7.72
CA ILE A 21 4.11 23.16 -6.33
C ILE A 21 5.37 22.63 -5.65
N VAL A 22 5.88 23.36 -4.66
CA VAL A 22 7.03 22.94 -3.83
C VAL A 22 6.54 22.89 -2.39
N LEU A 23 6.24 21.69 -1.91
CA LEU A 23 5.79 21.47 -0.54
C LEU A 23 6.98 21.58 0.43
N ASP A 24 6.79 22.30 1.54
CA ASP A 24 7.82 22.60 2.53
C ASP A 24 7.51 22.01 3.90
N LYS A 25 6.26 22.11 4.36
CA LYS A 25 5.86 21.59 5.67
C LYS A 25 4.46 21.00 5.66
N GLY A 26 4.15 20.22 6.70
CA GLY A 26 2.82 19.68 6.94
C GLY A 26 2.38 19.88 8.39
N GLU A 27 1.07 19.94 8.64
CA GLU A 27 0.47 20.02 9.97
C GLU A 27 -0.92 19.38 9.96
N GLY A 28 -1.15 18.38 10.82
CA GLY A 28 -2.39 17.62 10.83
C GLY A 28 -2.67 16.97 9.48
N VAL A 29 -3.73 17.38 8.79
CA VAL A 29 -4.10 16.87 7.46
C VAL A 29 -3.77 17.86 6.33
N HIS A 30 -2.95 18.86 6.62
CA HIS A 30 -2.62 19.92 5.68
C HIS A 30 -1.14 19.94 5.32
N LEU A 31 -0.87 20.27 4.05
CA LEU A 31 0.46 20.60 3.54
C LEU A 31 0.54 22.08 3.20
N TYR A 32 1.74 22.60 3.22
CA TYR A 32 2.03 24.00 2.89
C TYR A 32 3.19 24.06 1.90
N ASP A 33 3.07 24.91 0.90
CA ASP A 33 4.15 25.14 -0.03
C ASP A 33 5.13 26.23 0.48
N THR A 34 6.21 26.43 -0.26
CA THR A 34 7.26 27.44 0.06
C THR A 34 6.77 28.88 0.03
N ASP A 35 5.61 29.16 -0.57
CA ASP A 35 5.01 30.48 -0.59
C ASP A 35 3.95 30.64 0.55
N GLY A 36 3.79 29.60 1.37
CA GLY A 36 2.91 29.56 2.55
C GLY A 36 1.45 29.21 2.23
N LYS A 37 1.12 28.85 1.00
CA LYS A 37 -0.24 28.42 0.64
C LYS A 37 -0.53 27.07 1.29
N LYS A 38 -1.72 26.98 1.90
CA LYS A 38 -2.24 25.80 2.58
C LYS A 38 -3.00 24.90 1.61
N TYR A 39 -2.82 23.59 1.75
CA TYR A 39 -3.51 22.56 0.98
C TYR A 39 -4.09 21.51 1.92
N LEU A 40 -5.36 21.17 1.75
CA LEU A 40 -5.96 19.98 2.36
C LEU A 40 -5.48 18.74 1.60
N ASP A 41 -4.92 17.77 2.32
CA ASP A 41 -4.30 16.59 1.70
C ASP A 41 -5.22 15.35 1.76
N PHE A 42 -5.74 14.95 0.60
CA PHE A 42 -6.50 13.71 0.45
C PHE A 42 -5.71 12.59 -0.25
N VAL A 43 -4.37 12.68 -0.21
CA VAL A 43 -3.43 11.70 -0.81
C VAL A 43 -2.50 11.07 0.23
N ALA A 44 -2.09 11.82 1.27
CA ALA A 44 -1.21 11.37 2.34
C ALA A 44 0.10 10.73 1.84
N GLY A 45 0.71 11.30 0.77
CA GLY A 45 1.89 10.69 0.15
C GLY A 45 1.62 9.32 -0.48
N ILE A 46 0.43 9.09 -1.01
CA ILE A 46 -0.13 7.82 -1.53
C ILE A 46 -0.32 6.81 -0.39
N ALA A 47 -1.22 7.15 0.54
CA ALA A 47 -1.59 6.33 1.70
C ALA A 47 -0.44 6.04 2.69
N VAL A 48 0.53 6.96 2.81
CA VAL A 48 1.70 6.81 3.69
C VAL A 48 1.50 7.48 5.03
N PHE A 49 1.15 8.77 5.08
CA PHE A 49 1.00 9.56 6.30
C PHE A 49 -0.33 9.28 7.02
N ALA A 50 -0.47 8.09 7.60
CA ALA A 50 -1.69 7.67 8.29
C ALA A 50 -2.02 8.56 9.51
N LEU A 51 -1.02 8.94 10.30
CA LEU A 51 -1.15 9.73 11.53
C LEU A 51 -1.25 11.25 11.28
N GLY A 52 -1.26 11.68 10.02
CA GLY A 52 -1.14 13.09 9.66
C GLY A 52 0.27 13.65 9.92
N TYR A 53 0.44 14.91 9.57
CA TYR A 53 1.74 15.60 9.62
C TYR A 53 1.99 16.17 11.02
N GLN A 54 3.26 16.21 11.45
CA GLN A 54 3.72 16.75 12.72
C GLN A 54 3.08 16.08 13.96
N ASN A 55 2.74 14.80 13.90
CA ASN A 55 2.34 14.09 15.10
C ASN A 55 3.50 14.13 16.12
N LYS A 56 3.25 14.83 17.24
CA LYS A 56 4.30 15.12 18.22
C LYS A 56 4.89 13.84 18.83
N ALA A 57 4.05 12.91 19.23
CA ALA A 57 4.49 11.67 19.88
C ALA A 57 5.33 10.80 18.94
N TYR A 58 4.93 10.71 17.66
CA TYR A 58 5.70 10.04 16.61
C TYR A 58 7.05 10.72 16.38
N ASN A 59 7.07 12.03 16.19
CA ASN A 59 8.30 12.78 15.94
C ASN A 59 9.28 12.71 17.12
N ASP A 60 8.79 12.76 18.35
CA ASP A 60 9.62 12.65 19.56
C ASP A 60 10.24 11.26 19.70
N ALA A 61 9.51 10.19 19.34
CA ALA A 61 10.05 8.83 19.34
C ALA A 61 11.19 8.68 18.31
N LEU A 62 11.03 9.26 17.11
CA LEU A 62 12.10 9.25 16.10
C LEU A 62 13.35 10.02 16.55
N LYS A 63 13.18 11.22 17.11
CA LYS A 63 14.29 12.01 17.65
C LYS A 63 15.04 11.26 18.74
N ALA A 64 14.30 10.65 19.69
CA ALA A 64 14.89 9.84 20.74
C ALA A 64 15.67 8.63 20.20
N GLN A 65 15.22 8.01 19.11
CA GLN A 65 15.95 6.90 18.49
C GLN A 65 17.18 7.38 17.70
N ILE A 66 17.10 8.54 17.05
CA ILE A 66 18.26 9.17 16.37
C ILE A 66 19.39 9.43 17.38
N ASP A 67 19.08 9.90 18.59
CA ASP A 67 20.06 10.16 19.65
C ASP A 67 20.70 8.88 20.23
N LYS A 68 20.13 7.70 19.98
CA LYS A 68 20.68 6.41 20.43
C LYS A 68 21.53 5.78 19.32
N VAL A 69 20.89 5.19 18.31
CA VAL A 69 21.52 4.51 17.17
C VAL A 69 20.49 4.34 16.06
N ILE A 70 20.90 4.64 14.84
CA ILE A 70 20.01 4.55 13.67
C ILE A 70 20.23 3.31 12.82
N HIS A 71 21.40 2.67 12.91
CA HIS A 71 21.73 1.46 12.13
C HIS A 71 22.73 0.57 12.86
N THR A 72 22.53 -0.77 12.81
CA THR A 72 23.40 -1.75 13.47
C THR A 72 23.77 -2.94 12.58
N SER A 73 23.22 -3.09 11.37
CA SER A 73 23.23 -4.32 10.58
C SER A 73 22.36 -5.45 11.18
N ASN A 74 21.88 -6.35 10.33
CA ASN A 74 21.12 -7.57 10.74
C ASN A 74 22.02 -8.68 11.31
N TYR A 75 23.33 -8.48 11.37
CA TYR A 75 24.22 -9.39 12.10
C TYR A 75 24.11 -9.27 13.62
N TYR A 76 23.48 -8.21 14.11
CA TYR A 76 23.27 -7.97 15.54
C TYR A 76 21.80 -7.76 15.85
N TYR A 77 21.37 -8.21 17.02
CA TYR A 77 20.02 -7.93 17.53
C TYR A 77 19.91 -6.46 17.94
N ASN A 78 18.76 -5.85 17.71
CA ASN A 78 18.43 -4.52 18.22
C ASN A 78 17.02 -4.50 18.82
N VAL A 79 16.84 -3.75 19.88
CA VAL A 79 15.57 -3.70 20.64
C VAL A 79 14.41 -3.22 19.78
N PRO A 80 14.51 -2.09 19.01
CA PRO A 80 13.40 -1.62 18.20
C PRO A 80 12.89 -2.67 17.19
N ALA A 81 13.78 -3.45 16.53
CA ALA A 81 13.36 -4.47 15.59
C ALA A 81 12.59 -5.62 16.26
N ILE A 82 13.01 -6.00 17.50
CA ILE A 82 12.34 -7.03 18.27
C ILE A 82 10.95 -6.58 18.71
N GLU A 83 10.82 -5.34 19.23
CA GLU A 83 9.54 -4.79 19.68
C GLU A 83 8.59 -4.54 18.50
N ALA A 84 9.08 -3.96 17.39
CA ALA A 84 8.30 -3.80 16.17
C ALA A 84 7.78 -5.14 15.65
N ALA A 85 8.63 -6.18 15.59
CA ALA A 85 8.22 -7.51 15.16
C ALA A 85 7.15 -8.11 16.09
N ARG A 86 7.31 -7.96 17.42
CA ARG A 86 6.33 -8.42 18.41
C ARG A 86 4.96 -7.77 18.22
N LYS A 87 4.93 -6.43 18.03
CA LYS A 87 3.70 -5.66 17.81
C LYS A 87 3.04 -6.01 16.47
N ILE A 88 3.81 -6.08 15.38
CA ILE A 88 3.27 -6.48 14.07
C ILE A 88 2.64 -7.88 14.15
N LYS A 89 3.30 -8.85 14.79
CA LYS A 89 2.76 -10.20 14.97
C LYS A 89 1.43 -10.17 15.74
N LYS A 90 1.34 -9.37 16.80
CA LYS A 90 0.10 -9.21 17.61
C LYS A 90 -1.07 -8.74 16.74
N VAL A 91 -0.86 -7.72 15.91
CA VAL A 91 -1.94 -7.08 15.13
C VAL A 91 -2.24 -7.77 13.81
N SER A 92 -1.25 -8.44 13.20
CA SER A 92 -1.41 -9.16 11.94
C SER A 92 -1.80 -10.62 12.09
N GLY A 93 -1.56 -11.21 13.28
CA GLY A 93 -1.72 -12.65 13.49
C GLY A 93 -0.74 -13.51 12.69
N MET A 94 0.26 -12.93 12.03
CA MET A 94 1.33 -13.66 11.34
C MET A 94 2.40 -14.11 12.35
N ASP A 95 3.25 -15.08 11.98
CA ASP A 95 4.16 -15.73 12.93
C ASP A 95 5.60 -15.23 12.85
N ARG A 96 6.08 -14.87 11.65
CA ARG A 96 7.44 -14.38 11.41
C ARG A 96 7.44 -13.14 10.54
N VAL A 97 8.39 -12.25 10.79
CA VAL A 97 8.54 -10.96 10.10
C VAL A 97 9.96 -10.80 9.58
N PHE A 98 10.09 -10.34 8.36
CA PHE A 98 11.34 -9.83 7.79
C PHE A 98 11.12 -8.37 7.38
N PHE A 99 11.91 -7.46 7.94
CA PHE A 99 11.86 -6.04 7.60
C PHE A 99 12.68 -5.73 6.35
N THR A 100 12.13 -4.87 5.50
CA THR A 100 12.74 -4.35 4.27
C THR A 100 12.70 -2.82 4.28
N ASN A 101 13.14 -2.15 3.21
CA ASN A 101 13.13 -0.69 3.12
C ASN A 101 11.94 -0.15 2.32
N SER A 102 11.25 -1.00 1.61
CA SER A 102 10.14 -0.61 0.73
C SER A 102 9.13 -1.75 0.54
N GLY A 103 7.95 -1.40 0.02
CA GLY A 103 6.97 -2.40 -0.39
C GLY A 103 7.46 -3.29 -1.53
N ALA A 104 8.18 -2.74 -2.50
CA ALA A 104 8.74 -3.53 -3.59
C ALA A 104 9.71 -4.60 -3.07
N GLU A 105 10.59 -4.27 -2.13
CA GLU A 105 11.48 -5.26 -1.49
C GLU A 105 10.70 -6.29 -0.67
N ALA A 106 9.60 -5.90 -0.03
CA ALA A 106 8.73 -6.85 0.67
C ALA A 106 8.10 -7.88 -0.29
N VAL A 107 7.66 -7.42 -1.46
CA VAL A 107 7.13 -8.30 -2.52
C VAL A 107 8.24 -9.20 -3.09
N GLU A 108 9.46 -8.69 -3.31
CA GLU A 108 10.61 -9.51 -3.71
C GLU A 108 10.87 -10.66 -2.72
N GLY A 109 10.84 -10.36 -1.41
CA GLY A 109 10.99 -11.35 -0.35
C GLY A 109 9.86 -12.38 -0.36
N ALA A 110 8.61 -11.95 -0.54
CA ALA A 110 7.44 -12.83 -0.64
C ALA A 110 7.53 -13.80 -1.84
N ILE A 111 7.91 -13.30 -3.02
CA ILE A 111 8.13 -14.12 -4.23
C ILE A 111 9.23 -15.16 -3.98
N LYS A 112 10.35 -14.74 -3.41
CA LYS A 112 11.47 -15.63 -3.09
C LYS A 112 11.06 -16.70 -2.08
N ALA A 113 10.32 -16.32 -1.02
CA ALA A 113 9.83 -17.26 -0.03
C ALA A 113 8.91 -18.32 -0.65
N ALA A 114 7.98 -17.91 -1.51
CA ALA A 114 7.06 -18.82 -2.19
C ALA A 114 7.80 -19.80 -3.12
N ARG A 115 8.71 -19.30 -3.95
CA ARG A 115 9.52 -20.15 -4.83
C ARG A 115 10.43 -21.11 -4.06
N LYS A 116 11.06 -20.64 -2.98
CA LYS A 116 11.91 -21.50 -2.15
C LYS A 116 11.11 -22.57 -1.43
N TYR A 117 9.91 -22.24 -0.95
CA TYR A 117 8.98 -23.18 -0.33
C TYR A 117 8.64 -24.33 -1.29
N ALA A 118 8.30 -24.00 -2.54
CA ALA A 118 8.00 -25.02 -3.55
C ALA A 118 9.26 -25.84 -3.94
N TYR A 119 10.39 -25.17 -4.15
CA TYR A 119 11.66 -25.83 -4.46
C TYR A 119 12.06 -26.88 -3.41
N LEU A 120 11.86 -26.61 -2.14
CA LEU A 120 12.20 -27.53 -1.06
C LEU A 120 11.30 -28.78 -1.02
N LYS A 121 10.14 -28.74 -1.71
CA LYS A 121 9.26 -29.89 -1.82
C LYS A 121 9.68 -30.88 -2.91
N ASP A 122 10.09 -30.39 -4.07
CA ASP A 122 10.28 -31.21 -5.27
C ASP A 122 11.61 -31.00 -6.02
N GLY A 123 12.40 -29.98 -5.62
CA GLY A 123 13.68 -29.63 -6.26
C GLY A 123 13.55 -28.91 -7.61
N CYS A 124 12.32 -28.60 -8.07
CA CYS A 124 12.08 -27.93 -9.34
C CYS A 124 12.26 -26.41 -9.22
N THR A 125 12.61 -25.75 -10.33
CA THR A 125 12.84 -24.29 -10.40
C THR A 125 11.88 -23.56 -11.33
N ASP A 126 10.93 -24.29 -11.93
CA ASP A 126 9.98 -23.80 -12.93
C ASP A 126 8.58 -23.54 -12.34
N HIS A 127 8.51 -23.34 -11.03
CA HIS A 127 7.26 -23.01 -10.34
C HIS A 127 6.65 -21.69 -10.79
N GLU A 128 5.34 -21.70 -10.93
CA GLU A 128 4.52 -20.60 -11.44
C GLU A 128 3.88 -19.81 -10.30
N ILE A 129 3.75 -18.48 -10.52
CA ILE A 129 2.99 -17.58 -9.66
C ILE A 129 1.88 -16.96 -10.48
N ILE A 130 0.65 -16.97 -9.94
CA ILE A 130 -0.49 -16.27 -10.53
C ILE A 130 -0.62 -14.92 -9.84
N ALA A 131 -0.67 -13.84 -10.63
CA ALA A 131 -0.94 -12.48 -10.19
C ALA A 131 -2.25 -11.97 -10.81
N MET A 132 -2.80 -10.86 -10.31
CA MET A 132 -4.03 -10.32 -10.87
C MET A 132 -3.75 -9.25 -11.92
N ASN A 133 -4.54 -9.22 -12.99
CA ASN A 133 -4.57 -8.10 -13.93
C ASN A 133 -4.89 -6.79 -13.18
N HIS A 134 -4.38 -5.68 -13.68
CA HIS A 134 -4.50 -4.35 -13.08
C HIS A 134 -3.85 -4.20 -11.69
N SER A 135 -3.16 -5.22 -11.15
CA SER A 135 -2.44 -5.12 -9.88
C SER A 135 -1.21 -4.22 -9.96
N PHE A 136 -0.77 -3.76 -8.79
CA PHE A 136 0.48 -3.03 -8.64
C PHE A 136 1.25 -3.53 -7.40
N HIS A 137 2.41 -4.14 -7.63
CA HIS A 137 3.22 -4.74 -6.57
C HIS A 137 4.61 -4.11 -6.42
N GLY A 138 5.00 -3.19 -7.30
CA GLY A 138 6.27 -2.46 -7.23
C GLY A 138 6.96 -2.27 -8.57
N ARG A 139 8.17 -1.68 -8.52
CA ARG A 139 8.97 -1.29 -9.70
C ARG A 139 10.30 -2.03 -9.81
N THR A 140 10.72 -2.82 -8.83
CA THR A 140 11.87 -3.73 -8.96
C THR A 140 11.52 -4.86 -9.92
N MET A 141 12.53 -5.51 -10.53
CA MET A 141 12.28 -6.48 -11.61
C MET A 141 11.36 -7.63 -11.19
N GLY A 142 11.51 -8.20 -9.99
CA GLY A 142 10.62 -9.24 -9.50
C GLY A 142 9.22 -8.73 -9.17
N ALA A 143 9.10 -7.62 -8.43
CA ALA A 143 7.80 -7.01 -8.11
C ALA A 143 7.08 -6.50 -9.37
N LEU A 144 7.84 -5.97 -10.34
CA LEU A 144 7.31 -5.54 -11.64
C LEU A 144 6.78 -6.74 -12.44
N SER A 145 7.43 -7.90 -12.35
CA SER A 145 7.01 -9.11 -13.06
C SER A 145 5.63 -9.59 -12.66
N VAL A 146 5.24 -9.41 -11.38
CA VAL A 146 3.91 -9.77 -10.86
C VAL A 146 2.91 -8.59 -10.90
N THR A 147 3.34 -7.40 -11.36
CA THR A 147 2.45 -6.24 -11.56
C THR A 147 1.64 -6.40 -12.83
N GLY A 148 0.30 -6.39 -12.70
CA GLY A 148 -0.66 -6.78 -13.75
C GLY A 148 -0.90 -5.74 -14.85
N ASN A 149 -0.18 -4.61 -14.87
CA ASN A 149 -0.28 -3.62 -15.94
C ASN A 149 0.80 -3.85 -17.00
N PRO A 150 0.44 -4.30 -18.24
CA PRO A 150 1.41 -4.58 -19.29
C PRO A 150 2.30 -3.39 -19.65
N LYS A 151 1.77 -2.16 -19.64
CA LYS A 151 2.52 -0.94 -19.99
C LYS A 151 3.73 -0.70 -19.07
N TYR A 152 3.68 -1.19 -17.83
CA TYR A 152 4.81 -1.05 -16.90
C TYR A 152 5.94 -2.04 -17.17
N ARG A 153 5.64 -3.18 -17.82
CA ARG A 153 6.56 -4.29 -18.05
C ARG A 153 7.18 -4.33 -19.45
N GLU A 154 6.51 -3.74 -20.44
CA GLU A 154 6.82 -3.91 -21.86
C GLU A 154 8.29 -3.57 -22.19
N ALA A 155 8.77 -2.42 -21.72
CA ALA A 155 10.12 -1.94 -22.00
C ALA A 155 11.23 -2.65 -21.20
N PHE A 156 10.88 -3.52 -20.24
CA PHE A 156 11.84 -4.15 -19.32
C PHE A 156 11.94 -5.67 -19.47
N GLN A 157 11.50 -6.19 -20.61
CA GLN A 157 11.63 -7.63 -20.90
C GLN A 157 13.10 -8.05 -21.08
N PRO A 158 13.49 -9.30 -20.70
CA PRO A 158 12.61 -10.33 -20.12
C PRO A 158 12.35 -10.12 -18.63
N MET A 159 11.10 -10.30 -18.22
CA MET A 159 10.72 -10.37 -16.81
C MET A 159 11.18 -11.69 -16.16
N ILE A 160 11.06 -11.84 -14.83
CA ILE A 160 11.22 -13.16 -14.22
C ILE A 160 10.15 -14.10 -14.81
N GLY A 161 10.58 -15.30 -15.20
CA GLY A 161 9.70 -16.27 -15.85
C GLY A 161 8.61 -16.84 -14.94
N HIS A 162 7.68 -17.59 -15.54
CA HIS A 162 6.65 -18.37 -14.84
C HIS A 162 5.65 -17.51 -14.04
N ILE A 163 5.28 -16.34 -14.59
CA ILE A 163 4.21 -15.50 -14.05
C ILE A 163 3.01 -15.57 -14.99
N LYS A 164 1.84 -15.85 -14.43
CA LYS A 164 0.55 -15.87 -15.10
C LYS A 164 -0.36 -14.81 -14.52
N PHE A 165 -1.38 -14.40 -15.27
CA PHE A 165 -2.31 -13.36 -14.84
C PHE A 165 -3.75 -13.84 -14.94
N ALA A 166 -4.54 -13.52 -13.92
CA ALA A 166 -5.98 -13.80 -13.83
C ALA A 166 -6.75 -12.51 -13.54
N GLU A 167 -8.06 -12.51 -13.76
CA GLU A 167 -8.93 -11.39 -13.46
C GLU A 167 -9.36 -11.39 -11.98
N LEU A 168 -9.31 -10.22 -11.33
CA LEU A 168 -9.83 -10.06 -9.98
C LEU A 168 -11.35 -10.24 -9.98
N ASN A 169 -11.88 -10.99 -9.01
CA ASN A 169 -13.29 -11.35 -8.86
C ASN A 169 -13.85 -12.29 -9.95
N ASP A 170 -12.98 -12.92 -10.72
CA ASP A 170 -13.31 -14.00 -11.65
C ASP A 170 -12.53 -15.27 -11.25
N PHE A 171 -13.17 -16.14 -10.47
CA PHE A 171 -12.53 -17.37 -9.98
C PHE A 171 -12.22 -18.34 -11.11
N GLN A 172 -13.05 -18.39 -12.18
CA GLN A 172 -12.76 -19.24 -13.32
C GLN A 172 -11.47 -18.81 -14.03
N SER A 173 -11.24 -17.50 -14.16
CA SER A 173 -9.98 -16.96 -14.68
C SER A 173 -8.76 -17.42 -13.87
N VAL A 174 -8.89 -17.55 -12.53
CA VAL A 174 -7.82 -18.12 -11.69
C VAL A 174 -7.63 -19.60 -11.98
N LEU A 175 -8.70 -20.38 -12.04
CA LEU A 175 -8.64 -21.83 -12.32
C LEU A 175 -7.99 -22.14 -13.66
N ASP A 176 -8.27 -21.34 -14.69
CA ASP A 176 -7.69 -21.48 -16.03
C ASP A 176 -6.15 -21.29 -16.04
N GLN A 177 -5.58 -20.60 -15.04
CA GLN A 177 -4.15 -20.39 -14.90
C GLN A 177 -3.46 -21.44 -14.00
N VAL A 178 -4.20 -22.14 -13.15
CA VAL A 178 -3.64 -23.13 -12.21
C VAL A 178 -3.10 -24.34 -12.94
N THR A 179 -1.88 -24.74 -12.59
CA THR A 179 -1.26 -26.00 -13.04
C THR A 179 -0.61 -26.71 -11.86
N ASP A 180 -0.05 -27.90 -12.09
CA ASP A 180 0.72 -28.64 -11.08
C ASP A 180 2.03 -27.90 -10.68
N LYS A 181 2.42 -26.86 -11.42
CA LYS A 181 3.58 -26.01 -11.12
C LYS A 181 3.22 -24.74 -10.34
N THR A 182 1.94 -24.46 -10.14
CA THR A 182 1.50 -23.26 -9.43
C THR A 182 1.91 -23.35 -7.95
N CYS A 183 2.77 -22.46 -7.49
CA CYS A 183 3.25 -22.43 -6.11
C CYS A 183 2.66 -21.31 -5.26
N ALA A 184 2.19 -20.23 -5.90
CA ALA A 184 1.58 -19.11 -5.19
C ALA A 184 0.57 -18.35 -6.05
N ILE A 185 -0.37 -17.70 -5.37
CA ILE A 185 -1.26 -16.66 -5.91
C ILE A 185 -0.97 -15.38 -5.14
N ILE A 186 -0.62 -14.29 -5.85
CA ILE A 186 -0.41 -12.97 -5.27
C ILE A 186 -1.50 -12.00 -5.71
N MET A 187 -2.07 -11.26 -4.75
CA MET A 187 -3.10 -10.27 -5.03
C MET A 187 -3.18 -9.20 -3.94
N GLU A 188 -3.75 -8.06 -4.30
CA GLU A 188 -4.19 -7.03 -3.35
C GLU A 188 -5.62 -7.35 -2.89
N THR A 189 -5.92 -7.16 -1.60
CA THR A 189 -7.30 -7.27 -1.09
C THR A 189 -8.17 -6.12 -1.63
N VAL A 190 -7.56 -4.95 -1.86
CA VAL A 190 -8.15 -3.85 -2.63
C VAL A 190 -7.08 -3.32 -3.57
N GLN A 191 -7.28 -3.46 -4.88
CA GLN A 191 -6.36 -2.91 -5.88
C GLN A 191 -6.34 -1.38 -5.80
N GLY A 192 -5.17 -0.80 -5.51
CA GLY A 192 -5.02 0.64 -5.40
C GLY A 192 -4.84 1.32 -6.74
N GLU A 193 -3.75 1.03 -7.42
CA GLU A 193 -3.41 1.59 -8.74
C GLU A 193 -4.34 1.06 -9.83
N GLY A 194 -4.93 -0.11 -9.64
CA GLY A 194 -5.89 -0.74 -10.54
C GLY A 194 -7.31 -0.18 -10.46
N GLY A 195 -7.52 0.97 -9.80
CA GLY A 195 -8.80 1.69 -9.81
C GLY A 195 -9.69 1.44 -8.59
N LEU A 196 -9.09 1.28 -7.42
CA LEU A 196 -9.79 1.16 -6.12
C LEU A 196 -10.79 0.00 -6.09
N ARG A 197 -10.43 -1.14 -6.69
CA ARG A 197 -11.29 -2.32 -6.84
C ARG A 197 -11.11 -3.29 -5.67
N PRO A 198 -12.11 -3.45 -4.79
CA PRO A 198 -12.08 -4.48 -3.75
C PRO A 198 -12.25 -5.88 -4.35
N ALA A 199 -11.51 -6.84 -3.80
CA ALA A 199 -11.87 -8.24 -3.95
C ALA A 199 -13.19 -8.52 -3.21
N ASN A 200 -14.09 -9.30 -3.80
CA ASN A 200 -15.30 -9.71 -3.11
C ASN A 200 -15.03 -10.91 -2.18
N GLU A 201 -15.89 -11.07 -1.20
CA GLU A 201 -15.72 -12.07 -0.14
C GLU A 201 -15.74 -13.50 -0.69
N GLU A 202 -16.64 -13.79 -1.63
CA GLU A 202 -16.77 -15.10 -2.24
C GLU A 202 -15.50 -15.49 -3.02
N PHE A 203 -15.00 -14.58 -3.86
CA PHE A 203 -13.76 -14.78 -4.61
C PHE A 203 -12.57 -15.04 -3.68
N LEU A 204 -12.42 -14.25 -2.62
CA LEU A 204 -11.32 -14.43 -1.66
C LEU A 204 -11.39 -15.79 -0.96
N LYS A 205 -12.60 -16.25 -0.58
CA LYS A 205 -12.81 -17.58 0.03
C LYS A 205 -12.49 -18.69 -0.97
N GLN A 206 -12.99 -18.60 -2.20
CA GLN A 206 -12.71 -19.59 -3.25
C GLN A 206 -11.20 -19.69 -3.55
N VAL A 207 -10.49 -18.56 -3.61
CA VAL A 207 -9.04 -18.55 -3.79
C VAL A 207 -8.33 -19.17 -2.58
N ARG A 208 -8.78 -18.89 -1.35
CA ARG A 208 -8.21 -19.51 -0.14
C ARG A 208 -8.40 -21.01 -0.12
N ASP A 209 -9.62 -21.48 -0.40
CA ASP A 209 -9.97 -22.90 -0.43
C ASP A 209 -9.12 -23.65 -1.49
N LEU A 210 -8.99 -23.09 -2.68
CA LEU A 210 -8.12 -23.62 -3.74
C LEU A 210 -6.66 -23.71 -3.29
N CYS A 211 -6.16 -22.67 -2.63
CA CYS A 211 -4.79 -22.64 -2.11
C CYS A 211 -4.57 -23.72 -1.04
N ASP A 212 -5.55 -23.94 -0.16
CA ASP A 212 -5.49 -24.97 0.88
C ASP A 212 -5.54 -26.39 0.29
N GLU A 213 -6.41 -26.62 -0.70
CA GLU A 213 -6.55 -27.93 -1.38
C GLU A 213 -5.30 -28.32 -2.17
N ARG A 214 -4.67 -27.37 -2.84
CA ARG A 214 -3.54 -27.62 -3.75
C ARG A 214 -2.17 -27.35 -3.14
N ASP A 215 -2.11 -26.94 -1.86
CA ASP A 215 -0.89 -26.49 -1.17
C ASP A 215 -0.16 -25.36 -1.95
N ILE A 216 -0.96 -24.41 -2.50
CA ILE A 216 -0.54 -23.18 -3.14
C ILE A 216 -0.49 -22.09 -2.06
N LEU A 217 0.56 -21.26 -2.03
CA LEU A 217 0.65 -20.17 -1.05
C LEU A 217 -0.18 -18.96 -1.49
N LEU A 218 -1.05 -18.47 -0.60
CA LEU A 218 -1.74 -17.20 -0.79
C LEU A 218 -0.87 -16.06 -0.26
N ILE A 219 -0.48 -15.14 -1.15
CA ILE A 219 0.25 -13.91 -0.83
C ILE A 219 -0.73 -12.74 -0.94
N LEU A 220 -1.02 -12.05 0.17
CA LEU A 220 -1.80 -10.82 0.15
C LEU A 220 -0.89 -9.60 0.29
N ASP A 221 -0.96 -8.74 -0.72
CA ASP A 221 -0.28 -7.45 -0.72
C ASP A 221 -1.14 -6.41 0.01
N GLU A 222 -0.76 -6.13 1.24
CA GLU A 222 -1.43 -5.17 2.12
C GLU A 222 -0.68 -3.83 2.22
N ILE A 223 0.20 -3.55 1.24
CA ILE A 223 1.04 -2.34 1.25
C ILE A 223 0.20 -1.06 1.19
N GLN A 224 -0.86 -1.04 0.38
CA GLN A 224 -1.73 0.15 0.28
C GLN A 224 -3.03 0.00 1.06
N CYS A 225 -3.66 -1.16 1.06
CA CYS A 225 -4.95 -1.40 1.70
C CYS A 225 -4.87 -1.78 3.18
N GLY A 226 -3.68 -2.12 3.68
CA GLY A 226 -3.44 -2.41 5.09
C GLY A 226 -3.33 -1.19 5.98
N MET A 227 -2.84 -1.40 7.19
CA MET A 227 -2.59 -0.36 8.20
C MET A 227 -3.79 0.57 8.40
N GLY A 228 -4.94 0.00 8.75
CA GLY A 228 -6.13 0.74 9.14
C GLY A 228 -6.98 1.30 8.01
N ARG A 229 -6.48 1.37 6.80
CA ARG A 229 -7.08 2.06 5.65
C ARG A 229 -8.51 1.64 5.35
N THR A 230 -8.84 0.36 5.53
CA THR A 230 -10.16 -0.23 5.27
C THR A 230 -11.06 -0.35 6.52
N GLY A 231 -10.62 0.21 7.67
CA GLY A 231 -11.30 0.04 8.96
C GLY A 231 -10.92 -1.25 9.70
N TYR A 232 -9.90 -1.95 9.21
CA TYR A 232 -9.25 -3.11 9.85
C TYR A 232 -7.74 -2.89 9.80
N MET A 233 -6.98 -3.44 10.75
CA MET A 233 -5.53 -3.28 10.74
C MET A 233 -4.94 -3.75 9.42
N TYR A 234 -5.38 -4.91 8.94
CA TYR A 234 -5.12 -5.41 7.58
C TYR A 234 -6.44 -5.77 6.90
N ALA A 235 -6.57 -5.47 5.62
CA ALA A 235 -7.83 -5.60 4.88
C ALA A 235 -8.36 -7.04 4.85
N TRP A 236 -7.47 -8.04 4.82
CA TRP A 236 -7.86 -9.45 4.87
C TRP A 236 -8.68 -9.84 6.11
N GLN A 237 -8.49 -9.11 7.25
CA GLN A 237 -9.21 -9.38 8.49
C GLN A 237 -10.71 -9.10 8.36
N ARG A 238 -11.09 -8.21 7.44
CA ARG A 238 -12.51 -7.95 7.11
C ARG A 238 -13.21 -9.20 6.60
N PHE A 239 -12.50 -10.02 5.84
CA PHE A 239 -13.04 -11.19 5.13
C PHE A 239 -12.74 -12.52 5.84
N GLY A 240 -11.91 -12.50 6.90
CA GLY A 240 -11.46 -13.70 7.60
C GLY A 240 -10.55 -14.62 6.76
N VAL A 241 -9.99 -14.12 5.67
CA VAL A 241 -9.15 -14.88 4.73
C VAL A 241 -7.69 -14.66 5.03
N LYS A 242 -7.13 -15.43 5.97
CA LYS A 242 -5.74 -15.29 6.41
C LYS A 242 -4.75 -15.77 5.35
N PRO A 243 -3.81 -14.91 4.88
CA PRO A 243 -2.79 -15.31 3.89
C PRO A 243 -1.71 -16.21 4.51
N ASP A 244 -0.93 -16.86 3.65
CA ASP A 244 0.27 -17.59 4.04
C ASP A 244 1.49 -16.67 4.13
N ILE A 245 1.53 -15.67 3.24
CA ILE A 245 2.52 -14.58 3.23
C ILE A 245 1.75 -13.27 3.05
N MET A 246 2.17 -12.22 3.77
CA MET A 246 1.60 -10.88 3.66
C MET A 246 2.71 -9.85 3.52
N THR A 247 2.51 -8.83 2.67
CA THR A 247 3.43 -7.68 2.56
C THR A 247 2.81 -6.43 3.15
N SER A 248 3.64 -5.57 3.75
CA SER A 248 3.22 -4.28 4.33
C SER A 248 4.31 -3.24 4.15
N ALA A 249 3.94 -1.97 3.98
CA ALA A 249 4.84 -0.82 3.90
C ALA A 249 4.03 0.48 4.11
N LYS A 250 4.41 1.59 3.46
CA LYS A 250 3.68 2.88 3.47
C LYS A 250 3.35 3.34 4.89
N ALA A 251 2.07 3.23 5.30
CA ALA A 251 1.62 3.62 6.63
C ALA A 251 2.29 2.85 7.78
N LEU A 252 2.91 1.70 7.50
CA LEU A 252 3.72 0.95 8.47
C LEU A 252 4.82 1.82 9.09
N GLY A 253 5.47 2.66 8.27
CA GLY A 253 6.51 3.59 8.71
C GLY A 253 6.04 5.03 8.83
N CYS A 254 4.82 5.34 8.37
CA CYS A 254 4.21 6.68 8.40
C CYS A 254 5.18 7.80 7.96
N GLY A 255 5.90 7.58 6.83
CA GLY A 255 6.87 8.51 6.25
C GLY A 255 8.33 8.05 6.33
N VAL A 256 8.71 7.27 7.33
CA VAL A 256 10.03 6.60 7.36
C VAL A 256 10.00 5.41 6.40
N PRO A 257 10.96 5.31 5.45
CA PRO A 257 11.03 4.19 4.53
C PRO A 257 11.19 2.85 5.27
N VAL A 258 10.18 1.99 5.18
CA VAL A 258 10.17 0.64 5.72
C VAL A 258 9.13 -0.20 4.98
N GLY A 259 9.43 -1.46 4.82
CA GLY A 259 8.51 -2.51 4.42
C GLY A 259 8.72 -3.75 5.27
N ALA A 260 7.83 -4.69 5.14
CA ALA A 260 7.97 -6.00 5.76
C ALA A 260 7.21 -7.05 4.94
N PHE A 261 7.73 -8.27 4.91
CA PHE A 261 6.91 -9.42 4.58
C PHE A 261 6.81 -10.32 5.80
N MET A 262 5.64 -10.89 5.97
CA MET A 262 5.28 -11.70 7.13
C MET A 262 4.77 -13.05 6.65
N MET A 263 5.06 -14.10 7.41
CA MET A 263 4.72 -15.48 7.03
C MET A 263 4.09 -16.23 8.19
N LYS A 264 3.23 -17.20 7.85
CA LYS A 264 2.84 -18.27 8.78
C LYS A 264 4.07 -19.11 9.14
N GLU A 265 4.09 -19.69 10.34
CA GLU A 265 5.18 -20.55 10.82
C GLU A 265 5.50 -21.69 9.83
N LYS A 266 4.46 -22.33 9.24
CA LYS A 266 4.61 -23.37 8.22
C LYS A 266 5.52 -22.92 7.07
N VAL A 267 5.30 -21.71 6.55
CA VAL A 267 6.09 -21.17 5.43
C VAL A 267 7.49 -20.78 5.90
N ALA A 268 7.59 -20.14 7.06
CA ALA A 268 8.86 -19.68 7.61
C ALA A 268 9.85 -20.81 7.88
N GLN A 269 9.35 -21.96 8.37
CA GLN A 269 10.18 -23.15 8.63
C GLN A 269 10.61 -23.89 7.37
N HIS A 270 9.91 -23.73 6.26
CA HIS A 270 10.11 -24.50 5.02
C HIS A 270 10.38 -23.61 3.81
N SER A 271 10.98 -22.43 4.00
CA SER A 271 11.33 -21.52 2.91
C SER A 271 12.73 -20.91 3.09
N LEU A 272 12.81 -19.61 3.36
CA LEU A 272 14.07 -18.89 3.45
C LEU A 272 14.86 -19.23 4.72
N THR A 273 16.15 -19.50 4.55
CA THR A 273 17.10 -19.75 5.62
C THR A 273 18.28 -18.77 5.56
N ALA A 274 19.21 -18.86 6.51
CA ALA A 274 20.39 -18.00 6.54
C ALA A 274 21.17 -18.08 5.22
N GLY A 275 21.40 -16.92 4.59
CA GLY A 275 22.05 -16.78 3.29
C GLY A 275 21.13 -16.68 2.08
N ASP A 276 19.86 -17.04 2.19
CA ASP A 276 18.91 -17.00 1.05
C ASP A 276 18.42 -15.58 0.72
N HIS A 277 18.31 -14.72 1.73
CA HIS A 277 17.78 -13.37 1.60
C HIS A 277 18.45 -12.44 2.59
N GLY A 278 18.54 -11.14 2.25
CA GLY A 278 19.19 -10.17 3.10
C GLY A 278 18.91 -8.73 2.67
N THR A 279 19.22 -7.79 3.55
CA THR A 279 19.13 -6.36 3.32
C THR A 279 20.12 -5.65 4.23
N THR A 280 20.75 -4.58 3.75
CA THR A 280 21.65 -3.77 4.57
C THR A 280 20.88 -2.95 5.60
N TYR A 281 19.80 -2.29 5.20
CA TYR A 281 19.08 -1.32 6.03
C TYR A 281 17.76 -1.82 6.60
N GLY A 282 17.14 -2.84 6.02
CA GLY A 282 15.87 -3.36 6.52
C GLY A 282 16.02 -3.86 7.96
N GLY A 283 15.10 -3.45 8.84
CA GLY A 283 15.17 -3.75 10.26
C GLY A 283 16.09 -2.84 11.08
N ASN A 284 16.54 -1.72 10.49
CA ASN A 284 17.35 -0.76 11.25
C ASN A 284 16.56 -0.16 12.43
N PRO A 285 17.26 0.22 13.52
CA PRO A 285 16.63 0.74 14.72
C PRO A 285 15.71 1.93 14.50
N LEU A 286 16.06 2.87 13.62
CA LEU A 286 15.23 4.05 13.36
C LEU A 286 13.90 3.68 12.68
N ALA A 287 13.96 2.89 11.63
CA ALA A 287 12.75 2.45 10.92
C ALA A 287 11.84 1.58 11.81
N CYS A 288 12.45 0.70 12.64
CA CYS A 288 11.69 -0.14 13.55
C CYS A 288 11.09 0.66 14.73
N ALA A 289 11.76 1.70 15.23
CA ALA A 289 11.18 2.62 16.22
C ALA A 289 10.00 3.39 15.62
N ALA A 290 10.05 3.75 14.33
CA ALA A 290 8.92 4.32 13.63
C ALA A 290 7.73 3.35 13.60
N VAL A 291 7.95 2.10 13.17
CA VAL A 291 6.92 1.05 13.14
C VAL A 291 6.31 0.81 14.52
N GLU A 292 7.17 0.70 15.53
CA GLU A 292 6.74 0.51 16.91
C GLU A 292 5.80 1.62 17.37
N LYS A 293 6.22 2.89 17.16
CA LYS A 293 5.42 4.03 17.61
C LYS A 293 4.14 4.24 16.78
N VAL A 294 4.15 3.91 15.48
CA VAL A 294 2.93 3.91 14.64
C VAL A 294 1.90 2.93 15.23
N LEU A 295 2.31 1.71 15.56
CA LEU A 295 1.40 0.69 16.11
C LEU A 295 0.88 1.08 17.49
N ASP A 296 1.70 1.73 18.34
CA ASP A 296 1.25 2.26 19.63
C ASP A 296 0.18 3.33 19.45
N LEU A 297 0.42 4.31 18.57
CA LEU A 297 -0.54 5.38 18.29
C LEU A 297 -1.83 4.87 17.65
N PHE A 298 -1.76 3.81 16.83
CA PHE A 298 -2.97 3.18 16.31
C PHE A 298 -3.85 2.59 17.41
N GLU A 299 -3.25 2.01 18.47
CA GLU A 299 -3.95 1.48 19.65
C GLU A 299 -4.38 2.62 20.59
N GLU A 300 -3.46 3.55 20.94
CA GLU A 300 -3.68 4.66 21.88
C GLU A 300 -4.75 5.65 21.41
N ASP A 301 -4.72 6.02 20.11
CA ASP A 301 -5.61 7.02 19.50
C ASP A 301 -6.84 6.39 18.83
N HIS A 302 -7.06 5.07 18.97
CA HIS A 302 -8.21 4.35 18.42
C HIS A 302 -8.41 4.59 16.90
N ILE A 303 -7.30 4.60 16.13
CA ILE A 303 -7.33 4.95 14.70
C ILE A 303 -8.26 4.06 13.88
N ILE A 304 -8.32 2.76 14.19
CA ILE A 304 -9.19 1.82 13.44
C ILE A 304 -10.67 2.15 13.67
N GLU A 305 -11.05 2.42 14.91
CA GLU A 305 -12.40 2.80 15.30
C GLU A 305 -12.79 4.13 14.63
N HIS A 306 -11.88 5.11 14.68
CA HIS A 306 -12.08 6.39 14.01
C HIS A 306 -12.31 6.23 12.49
N VAL A 307 -11.52 5.40 11.81
CA VAL A 307 -11.74 5.11 10.38
C VAL A 307 -13.12 4.50 10.14
N ARG A 308 -13.57 3.57 11.01
CA ARG A 308 -14.92 2.99 10.88
C ARG A 308 -16.04 4.00 11.06
N GLU A 309 -15.81 5.08 11.80
CA GLU A 309 -16.78 6.16 11.99
C GLU A 309 -16.79 7.17 10.86
N VAL A 310 -15.61 7.53 10.31
CA VAL A 310 -15.52 8.60 9.31
C VAL A 310 -15.65 8.07 7.87
N ALA A 311 -15.25 6.84 7.60
CA ALA A 311 -15.27 6.30 6.25
C ALA A 311 -16.69 6.19 5.65
N PRO A 312 -17.74 5.76 6.39
CA PRO A 312 -19.11 5.78 5.86
C PRO A 312 -19.58 7.19 5.50
N TYR A 313 -19.13 8.21 6.23
CA TYR A 313 -19.45 9.59 5.91
C TYR A 313 -18.79 10.05 4.61
N LEU A 314 -17.50 9.76 4.43
CA LEU A 314 -16.80 10.01 3.15
C LEU A 314 -17.51 9.31 1.99
N GLU A 315 -17.87 8.04 2.19
CA GLU A 315 -18.58 7.24 1.18
C GLU A 315 -19.91 7.88 0.79
N GLN A 316 -20.73 8.29 1.77
CA GLN A 316 -21.99 8.98 1.54
C GLN A 316 -21.78 10.27 0.72
N ARG A 317 -20.82 11.13 1.12
CA ARG A 317 -20.57 12.41 0.45
C ARG A 317 -20.06 12.23 -0.99
N LEU A 318 -19.27 11.18 -1.25
CA LEU A 318 -18.83 10.83 -2.60
C LEU A 318 -19.98 10.26 -3.45
N ASN A 319 -20.92 9.51 -2.87
CA ASN A 319 -22.12 9.07 -3.56
C ASN A 319 -23.03 10.26 -3.94
N GLU A 320 -23.19 11.23 -3.03
CA GLU A 320 -23.96 12.48 -3.31
C GLU A 320 -23.37 13.24 -4.52
N LEU A 321 -22.02 13.28 -4.67
CA LEU A 321 -21.39 13.84 -5.87
C LEU A 321 -21.65 12.99 -7.12
N ALA A 322 -21.59 11.67 -7.00
CA ALA A 322 -21.86 10.77 -8.12
C ALA A 322 -23.31 10.88 -8.61
N ASP A 323 -24.25 11.05 -7.69
CA ASP A 323 -25.67 11.27 -8.02
C ASP A 323 -25.92 12.67 -8.64
N LYS A 324 -25.08 13.65 -8.32
CA LYS A 324 -25.21 15.04 -8.82
C LYS A 324 -24.67 15.22 -10.23
N TYR A 325 -23.62 14.49 -10.60
CA TYR A 325 -22.89 14.70 -11.85
C TYR A 325 -22.93 13.47 -12.76
N ASP A 326 -23.59 13.56 -13.90
CA ASP A 326 -23.71 12.47 -14.89
C ASP A 326 -22.35 11.97 -15.43
N CYS A 327 -21.30 12.79 -15.36
CA CYS A 327 -19.95 12.40 -15.76
C CYS A 327 -19.27 11.44 -14.77
N ILE A 328 -19.75 11.32 -13.54
CA ILE A 328 -19.28 10.33 -12.57
C ILE A 328 -20.07 9.04 -12.75
N LYS A 329 -19.41 7.99 -13.20
CA LYS A 329 -20.02 6.71 -13.55
C LYS A 329 -20.14 5.74 -12.38
N GLU A 330 -19.21 5.83 -11.43
CA GLU A 330 -19.15 4.87 -10.32
C GLU A 330 -18.32 5.46 -9.16
N ARG A 331 -18.75 5.18 -7.92
CA ARG A 331 -17.88 5.25 -6.76
C ARG A 331 -17.35 3.83 -6.43
N ARG A 332 -16.06 3.71 -6.15
CA ARG A 332 -15.38 2.47 -5.76
C ARG A 332 -14.62 2.62 -4.47
N GLY A 333 -14.26 1.49 -3.86
CA GLY A 333 -13.36 1.45 -2.72
C GLY A 333 -14.00 1.01 -1.41
N VAL A 334 -13.19 1.01 -0.35
CA VAL A 334 -13.54 0.56 1.00
C VAL A 334 -12.81 1.42 2.02
N GLY A 335 -13.50 1.81 3.09
CA GLY A 335 -12.89 2.59 4.16
C GLY A 335 -12.43 3.98 3.67
N LEU A 336 -11.24 4.38 4.04
CA LEU A 336 -10.60 5.61 3.55
C LEU A 336 -9.70 5.35 2.31
N MET A 337 -10.08 4.40 1.49
CA MET A 337 -9.48 4.09 0.20
C MET A 337 -10.60 4.11 -0.85
N GLN A 338 -10.92 5.30 -1.38
CA GLN A 338 -12.08 5.56 -2.23
C GLN A 338 -11.67 6.10 -3.59
N GLY A 339 -12.52 5.94 -4.59
CA GLY A 339 -12.34 6.46 -5.93
C GLY A 339 -13.65 6.88 -6.59
N LEU A 340 -13.59 7.93 -7.40
CA LEU A 340 -14.66 8.32 -8.31
C LEU A 340 -14.19 8.09 -9.74
N VAL A 341 -14.95 7.29 -10.49
CA VAL A 341 -14.71 6.97 -11.90
C VAL A 341 -15.48 7.92 -12.79
N PHE A 342 -14.80 8.58 -13.69
CA PHE A 342 -15.37 9.52 -14.65
C PHE A 342 -15.42 8.92 -16.07
N ASP A 343 -16.22 9.49 -16.95
CA ASP A 343 -16.25 9.15 -18.38
C ASP A 343 -15.20 9.87 -19.22
N HIS A 344 -14.36 10.66 -18.59
CA HIS A 344 -13.27 11.42 -19.21
C HIS A 344 -12.03 11.50 -18.29
N PRO A 345 -10.86 11.89 -18.80
CA PRO A 345 -9.66 12.08 -17.99
C PRO A 345 -9.84 13.16 -16.91
N VAL A 346 -9.39 12.84 -15.67
CA VAL A 346 -9.58 13.69 -14.49
C VAL A 346 -8.45 14.70 -14.23
N GLY A 347 -7.44 14.76 -15.08
CA GLY A 347 -6.27 15.63 -14.89
C GLY A 347 -6.61 17.08 -14.65
N ASP A 348 -7.56 17.64 -15.40
CA ASP A 348 -7.97 19.03 -15.29
C ASP A 348 -8.75 19.30 -13.98
N ILE A 349 -9.57 18.35 -13.53
CA ILE A 349 -10.26 18.42 -12.24
C ILE A 349 -9.24 18.46 -11.10
N ILE A 350 -8.24 17.58 -11.13
CA ILE A 350 -7.16 17.52 -10.12
C ILE A 350 -6.35 18.83 -10.11
N ASN A 351 -6.03 19.39 -11.28
CA ASN A 351 -5.32 20.67 -11.38
C ASN A 351 -6.14 21.83 -10.78
N ARG A 352 -7.44 21.93 -11.12
CA ARG A 352 -8.34 22.92 -10.52
C ARG A 352 -8.46 22.77 -9.00
N ALA A 353 -8.54 21.53 -8.51
CA ALA A 353 -8.55 21.24 -7.07
C ALA A 353 -7.26 21.73 -6.40
N LEU A 354 -6.10 21.45 -7.00
CA LEU A 354 -4.80 21.91 -6.50
C LEU A 354 -4.71 23.45 -6.45
N GLU A 355 -5.19 24.15 -7.48
CA GLU A 355 -5.26 25.60 -7.49
C GLU A 355 -6.13 26.16 -6.34
N LYS A 356 -7.18 25.41 -5.96
CA LYS A 356 -8.09 25.77 -4.86
C LYS A 356 -7.63 25.25 -3.48
N GLY A 357 -6.44 24.64 -3.39
CA GLY A 357 -5.86 24.20 -2.12
C GLY A 357 -6.28 22.79 -1.69
N LEU A 358 -6.64 21.92 -2.63
CA LEU A 358 -6.96 20.51 -2.38
C LEU A 358 -6.00 19.61 -3.17
N ILE A 359 -5.26 18.74 -2.48
CA ILE A 359 -4.37 17.76 -3.10
C ILE A 359 -5.14 16.47 -3.33
N LEU A 360 -5.25 16.09 -4.61
CA LEU A 360 -5.83 14.84 -5.10
C LEU A 360 -4.85 14.15 -6.05
N ILE A 361 -5.08 12.85 -6.30
CA ILE A 361 -4.29 12.06 -7.25
C ILE A 361 -5.22 11.14 -8.06
N ASN A 362 -4.80 10.80 -9.25
CA ASN A 362 -5.52 9.83 -10.08
C ASN A 362 -5.06 8.37 -9.85
N ALA A 363 -5.91 7.43 -10.22
CA ALA A 363 -5.57 6.02 -10.46
C ALA A 363 -6.02 5.67 -11.89
N GLY A 364 -5.06 5.54 -12.81
CA GLY A 364 -5.37 5.53 -14.24
C GLY A 364 -5.61 6.93 -14.78
N ALA A 365 -6.35 7.09 -15.88
CA ALA A 365 -6.62 8.37 -16.50
C ALA A 365 -7.90 9.04 -15.99
N ASP A 366 -8.88 8.26 -15.63
CA ASP A 366 -10.29 8.61 -15.45
C ASP A 366 -10.82 8.42 -14.01
N ILE A 367 -9.93 8.16 -13.05
CA ILE A 367 -10.33 7.91 -11.65
C ILE A 367 -9.62 8.92 -10.73
N ILE A 368 -10.37 9.65 -9.92
CA ILE A 368 -9.84 10.40 -8.78
C ILE A 368 -9.75 9.44 -7.60
N ARG A 369 -8.58 9.35 -6.99
CA ARG A 369 -8.30 8.50 -5.83
C ARG A 369 -8.19 9.34 -4.55
N PHE A 370 -8.87 8.88 -3.49
CA PHE A 370 -8.87 9.47 -2.17
C PHE A 370 -8.25 8.47 -1.18
N VAL A 371 -7.09 8.82 -0.66
CA VAL A 371 -6.35 8.04 0.34
C VAL A 371 -5.77 8.97 1.42
N PRO A 372 -6.63 9.77 2.10
CA PRO A 372 -6.21 10.80 3.04
C PRO A 372 -5.49 10.22 4.27
N PRO A 373 -4.89 11.07 5.13
CA PRO A 373 -4.50 10.65 6.48
C PRO A 373 -5.69 10.01 7.21
N LEU A 374 -5.43 8.99 8.05
CA LEU A 374 -6.51 8.27 8.74
C LEU A 374 -7.16 9.10 9.86
N VAL A 375 -6.60 10.24 10.16
CA VAL A 375 -7.06 11.19 11.20
C VAL A 375 -7.94 12.33 10.64
N ILE A 376 -8.40 12.24 9.38
CA ILE A 376 -9.36 13.21 8.83
C ILE A 376 -10.66 13.20 9.62
N THR A 377 -11.30 14.37 9.71
CA THR A 377 -12.62 14.54 10.34
C THR A 377 -13.73 14.68 9.30
N ARG A 378 -15.00 14.71 9.75
CA ARG A 378 -16.14 14.99 8.87
C ARG A 378 -16.06 16.39 8.26
N GLU A 379 -15.55 17.36 9.02
CA GLU A 379 -15.32 18.73 8.54
C GLU A 379 -14.29 18.78 7.41
N ASN A 380 -13.23 17.93 7.49
CA ASN A 380 -12.26 17.81 6.40
C ASN A 380 -12.89 17.18 5.15
N VAL A 381 -13.80 16.21 5.34
CA VAL A 381 -14.58 15.64 4.22
C VAL A 381 -15.46 16.70 3.59
N ASP A 382 -16.18 17.51 4.39
CA ASP A 382 -17.04 18.58 3.89
C ASP A 382 -16.24 19.65 3.15
N GLU A 383 -15.07 20.05 3.67
CA GLU A 383 -14.16 21.00 3.00
C GLU A 383 -13.68 20.43 1.65
N MET A 384 -13.27 19.17 1.62
CA MET A 384 -12.85 18.47 0.38
C MET A 384 -13.98 18.45 -0.64
N ILE A 385 -15.19 18.04 -0.24
CA ILE A 385 -16.37 17.99 -1.12
C ILE A 385 -16.71 19.38 -1.66
N ALA A 386 -16.71 20.42 -0.80
CA ALA A 386 -17.01 21.78 -1.22
C ALA A 386 -16.02 22.29 -2.29
N ILE A 387 -14.74 21.99 -2.15
CA ILE A 387 -13.74 22.37 -3.15
C ILE A 387 -13.92 21.53 -4.43
N LEU A 388 -14.05 20.20 -4.31
CA LEU A 388 -14.15 19.29 -5.46
C LEU A 388 -15.41 19.58 -6.29
N ASP A 389 -16.54 19.86 -5.63
CA ASP A 389 -17.81 20.22 -6.28
C ASP A 389 -17.66 21.42 -7.24
N THR A 390 -16.81 22.37 -6.90
CA THR A 390 -16.50 23.54 -7.78
C THR A 390 -15.50 23.22 -8.90
N CYS A 391 -14.94 22.02 -8.93
CA CYS A 391 -13.96 21.59 -9.93
C CYS A 391 -14.54 20.64 -10.99
N ILE A 392 -15.72 20.06 -10.72
CA ILE A 392 -16.45 19.21 -11.66
C ILE A 392 -17.36 20.09 -12.51
N GLU A 393 -17.29 19.96 -13.82
CA GLU A 393 -18.11 20.69 -14.81
C GLU A 393 -19.15 19.77 -15.43
#